data_8ecb2f0a20ef9f3b92fc5aefc7e08ea3
#
_entry.id   8ecb2f0a20ef9f3b92fc5aefc7e08ea3
#
_cell.length_a   1.000
_cell.length_b   1.000
_cell.length_c   1.000
_cell.angle_alpha   90.00
_cell.angle_beta   90.00
_cell.angle_gamma   90.00
#
_symmetry.space_group_name_H-M   'P 1'
#
loop_
_entity.id
_entity.type
_entity.pdbx_description
1 polymer ?
#
loop_
_entity_poly.entity_id
_entity_poly.type
_entity_poly.pdbx_seq_one_letter_code
_entity_poly.pdbx_strand_id
1 'polypeptide(L)'
;AILLNNNGHHVNVWSVFPDEVELLAKERENKKCLPGVHIPENIEFSADTEYVVEKSDVIVLAVASPYTRSTAKLFAPYVKKGQYIVNVGKGIEEDTLMTLCQVVEQEIPQCTAAVLSGPSHAEEVGRMIPTTCVIGTHKKEDAEYLQNIFMNDVFRVYTSPDMLGICIGGALKNVIALAAGIADGLGYGDNTKAALITRGITEIARLGIAMGADPMTFTGLTGIGDLI
;
A
#
# COMPACT_ATOMS: atom_id res chain seq x y z
N ALA A 1 -5.89 -7.69 -4.87
CA ALA A 1 -6.94 -8.67 -5.14
C ALA A 1 -6.38 -9.90 -5.86
N ILE A 2 -5.87 -9.79 -7.09
CA ILE A 2 -5.36 -10.91 -7.92
C ILE A 2 -4.28 -11.72 -7.18
N LEU A 3 -3.29 -11.05 -6.57
CA LEU A 3 -2.24 -11.70 -5.78
C LEU A 3 -2.82 -12.59 -4.68
N LEU A 4 -3.74 -12.06 -3.86
CA LEU A 4 -4.36 -12.79 -2.76
C LEU A 4 -5.23 -13.96 -3.26
N ASN A 5 -5.94 -13.74 -4.36
CA ASN A 5 -6.70 -14.82 -4.99
C ASN A 5 -5.80 -15.96 -5.48
N ASN A 6 -4.65 -15.62 -6.08
CA ASN A 6 -3.67 -16.62 -6.52
C ASN A 6 -3.00 -17.35 -5.34
N ASN A 7 -2.96 -16.74 -4.16
CA ASN A 7 -2.53 -17.38 -2.92
C ASN A 7 -3.62 -18.31 -2.32
N GLY A 8 -4.78 -18.44 -2.97
CA GLY A 8 -5.88 -19.30 -2.54
C GLY A 8 -6.85 -18.67 -1.54
N HIS A 9 -6.78 -17.35 -1.33
CA HIS A 9 -7.71 -16.63 -0.47
C HIS A 9 -9.01 -16.30 -1.23
N HIS A 10 -10.13 -16.30 -0.51
CA HIS A 10 -11.39 -15.75 -1.00
C HIS A 10 -11.28 -14.21 -0.97
N VAL A 11 -11.52 -13.55 -2.09
CA VAL A 11 -11.31 -12.11 -2.24
C VAL A 11 -12.59 -11.41 -2.64
N ASN A 12 -12.97 -10.40 -1.86
CA ASN A 12 -14.05 -9.47 -2.13
C ASN A 12 -13.46 -8.09 -2.42
N VAL A 13 -13.76 -7.51 -3.55
CA VAL A 13 -13.36 -6.14 -3.90
C VAL A 13 -14.53 -5.20 -3.64
N TRP A 14 -14.28 -4.20 -2.80
CA TRP A 14 -15.26 -3.16 -2.48
C TRP A 14 -14.93 -1.87 -3.21
N SER A 15 -15.95 -1.19 -3.70
CA SER A 15 -15.88 0.21 -4.12
C SER A 15 -17.11 0.96 -3.62
N VAL A 16 -16.91 2.24 -3.26
CA VAL A 16 -18.00 3.15 -2.89
C VAL A 16 -18.90 3.48 -4.10
N PHE A 17 -18.47 3.17 -5.32
CA PHE A 17 -19.18 3.45 -6.57
C PHE A 17 -19.83 2.16 -7.11
N PRO A 18 -21.17 2.01 -7.00
CA PRO A 18 -21.87 0.82 -7.52
C PRO A 18 -21.62 0.56 -9.01
N ASP A 19 -21.60 1.61 -9.82
CA ASP A 19 -21.37 1.50 -11.26
C ASP A 19 -19.98 0.92 -11.59
N GLU A 20 -18.95 1.25 -10.79
CA GLU A 20 -17.61 0.67 -10.92
C GLU A 20 -17.62 -0.82 -10.53
N VAL A 21 -18.34 -1.17 -9.49
CA VAL A 21 -18.52 -2.57 -9.04
C VAL A 21 -19.15 -3.40 -10.15
N GLU A 22 -20.25 -2.93 -10.75
CA GLU A 22 -20.93 -3.59 -11.85
C GLU A 22 -20.05 -3.73 -13.10
N LEU A 23 -19.32 -2.66 -13.43
CA LEU A 23 -18.40 -2.65 -14.58
C LEU A 23 -17.28 -3.67 -14.41
N LEU A 24 -16.61 -3.69 -13.24
CA LEU A 24 -15.52 -4.63 -12.95
C LEU A 24 -16.01 -6.07 -12.88
N ALA A 25 -17.18 -6.32 -12.30
CA ALA A 25 -17.80 -7.64 -12.26
C ALA A 25 -18.13 -8.17 -13.66
N LYS A 26 -18.56 -7.30 -14.58
CA LYS A 26 -18.93 -7.66 -15.94
C LYS A 26 -17.71 -7.83 -16.86
N GLU A 27 -16.78 -6.88 -16.81
CA GLU A 27 -15.67 -6.82 -17.78
C GLU A 27 -14.46 -7.63 -17.35
N ARG A 28 -14.34 -7.94 -16.04
CA ARG A 28 -13.20 -8.66 -15.46
C ARG A 28 -11.85 -8.02 -15.82
N GLU A 29 -11.85 -6.71 -15.97
CA GLU A 29 -10.66 -5.91 -16.25
C GLU A 29 -10.88 -4.47 -15.78
N ASN A 30 -9.87 -3.88 -15.13
CA ASN A 30 -9.85 -2.45 -14.87
C ASN A 30 -9.10 -1.73 -16.00
N LYS A 31 -9.79 -1.49 -17.12
CA LYS A 31 -9.20 -0.86 -18.32
C LYS A 31 -8.61 0.52 -18.08
N LYS A 32 -9.11 1.24 -17.06
CA LYS A 32 -8.65 2.58 -16.73
C LYS A 32 -7.33 2.58 -15.96
N CYS A 33 -7.19 1.70 -14.99
CA CYS A 33 -6.09 1.74 -14.03
C CYS A 33 -5.12 0.55 -14.17
N LEU A 34 -5.55 -0.56 -14.77
CA LEU A 34 -4.75 -1.78 -14.94
C LEU A 34 -5.11 -2.50 -16.25
N PRO A 35 -4.88 -1.86 -17.42
CA PRO A 35 -5.25 -2.45 -18.70
C PRO A 35 -4.46 -3.71 -19.01
N GLY A 36 -5.12 -4.68 -19.65
CA GLY A 36 -4.53 -5.95 -20.07
C GLY A 36 -4.31 -6.96 -18.95
N VAL A 37 -4.85 -6.73 -17.76
CA VAL A 37 -4.80 -7.67 -16.64
C VAL A 37 -6.20 -8.19 -16.35
N HIS A 38 -6.42 -9.50 -16.61
CA HIS A 38 -7.70 -10.16 -16.35
C HIS A 38 -7.90 -10.41 -14.85
N ILE A 39 -9.10 -10.09 -14.36
CA ILE A 39 -9.50 -10.34 -12.97
C ILE A 39 -10.17 -11.73 -12.89
N PRO A 40 -9.64 -12.67 -12.07
CA PRO A 40 -10.21 -14.01 -11.93
C PRO A 40 -11.69 -14.03 -11.59
N GLU A 41 -12.42 -15.00 -12.16
CA GLU A 41 -13.89 -15.11 -12.04
C GLU A 41 -14.38 -15.32 -10.60
N ASN A 42 -13.56 -15.91 -9.75
CA ASN A 42 -13.85 -16.16 -8.34
C ASN A 42 -13.60 -14.96 -7.40
N ILE A 43 -13.11 -13.83 -7.93
CA ILE A 43 -13.08 -12.56 -7.18
C ILE A 43 -14.47 -11.95 -7.21
N GLU A 44 -15.02 -11.70 -6.03
CA GLU A 44 -16.32 -11.05 -5.85
C GLU A 44 -16.18 -9.53 -5.80
N PHE A 45 -17.26 -8.83 -6.15
CA PHE A 45 -17.35 -7.37 -6.11
C PHE A 45 -18.60 -6.94 -5.37
N SER A 46 -18.48 -5.93 -4.50
CA SER A 46 -19.62 -5.41 -3.74
C SER A 46 -19.46 -3.92 -3.44
N ALA A 47 -20.56 -3.18 -3.44
CA ALA A 47 -20.64 -1.83 -2.92
C ALA A 47 -21.19 -1.81 -1.47
N ASP A 48 -21.58 -2.97 -0.93
CA ASP A 48 -22.09 -3.12 0.43
C ASP A 48 -20.92 -3.15 1.43
N THR A 49 -20.76 -2.05 2.16
CA THR A 49 -19.67 -1.85 3.12
C THR A 49 -19.77 -2.83 4.30
N GLU A 50 -20.96 -2.99 4.88
CA GLU A 50 -21.20 -3.89 6.01
C GLU A 50 -20.85 -5.32 5.65
N TYR A 51 -21.41 -5.80 4.53
CA TYR A 51 -21.15 -7.14 4.03
C TYR A 51 -19.64 -7.42 3.85
N VAL A 52 -18.92 -6.52 3.16
CA VAL A 52 -17.50 -6.76 2.87
C VAL A 52 -16.65 -6.70 4.13
N VAL A 53 -16.87 -5.72 5.01
CA VAL A 53 -16.07 -5.57 6.24
C VAL A 53 -16.32 -6.70 7.22
N GLU A 54 -17.57 -7.09 7.45
CA GLU A 54 -17.89 -8.17 8.39
C GLU A 54 -17.44 -9.55 7.95
N LYS A 55 -17.39 -9.80 6.64
CA LYS A 55 -16.96 -11.09 6.06
C LYS A 55 -15.46 -11.23 5.89
N SER A 56 -14.69 -10.15 6.06
CA SER A 56 -13.25 -10.16 5.89
C SER A 56 -12.53 -10.51 7.18
N ASP A 57 -11.49 -11.34 7.10
CA ASP A 57 -10.51 -11.53 8.17
C ASP A 57 -9.42 -10.44 8.09
N VAL A 58 -9.05 -10.07 6.87
CA VAL A 58 -8.06 -9.03 6.56
C VAL A 58 -8.64 -8.07 5.54
N ILE A 59 -8.60 -6.79 5.85
CA ILE A 59 -9.02 -5.70 4.95
C ILE A 59 -7.76 -5.08 4.34
N VAL A 60 -7.66 -5.04 3.01
CA VAL A 60 -6.59 -4.34 2.30
C VAL A 60 -7.11 -2.99 1.84
N LEU A 61 -6.62 -1.92 2.47
CA LEU A 61 -7.01 -0.55 2.16
C LEU A 61 -6.15 0.00 1.02
N ALA A 62 -6.72 -0.02 -0.19
CA ALA A 62 -6.06 0.37 -1.45
C ALA A 62 -6.69 1.62 -2.09
N VAL A 63 -7.25 2.50 -1.28
CA VAL A 63 -7.81 3.78 -1.74
C VAL A 63 -6.72 4.84 -1.90
N ALA A 64 -6.97 5.84 -2.72
CA ALA A 64 -6.07 6.99 -2.82
C ALA A 64 -5.99 7.74 -1.47
N SER A 65 -4.80 8.25 -1.13
CA SER A 65 -4.49 8.82 0.19
C SER A 65 -5.50 9.86 0.70
N PRO A 66 -6.08 10.78 -0.11
CA PRO A 66 -7.07 11.73 0.36
C PRO A 66 -8.38 11.08 0.88
N TYR A 67 -8.66 9.85 0.46
CA TYR A 67 -9.88 9.13 0.84
C TYR A 67 -9.68 8.15 2.00
N THR A 68 -8.46 8.01 2.54
CA THR A 68 -8.18 7.05 3.61
C THR A 68 -9.04 7.31 4.85
N ARG A 69 -9.12 8.55 5.32
CA ARG A 69 -9.92 8.90 6.51
C ARG A 69 -11.41 8.66 6.31
N SER A 70 -11.95 9.13 5.20
CA SER A 70 -13.39 8.94 4.91
C SER A 70 -13.76 7.47 4.78
N THR A 71 -12.90 6.67 4.15
CA THR A 71 -13.09 5.22 4.04
C THR A 71 -12.96 4.53 5.40
N ALA A 72 -11.97 4.90 6.21
CA ALA A 72 -11.82 4.37 7.57
C ALA A 72 -13.05 4.66 8.43
N LYS A 73 -13.56 5.90 8.40
CA LYS A 73 -14.81 6.26 9.09
C LYS A 73 -16.02 5.42 8.65
N LEU A 74 -16.11 5.15 7.33
CA LEU A 74 -17.18 4.33 6.78
C LEU A 74 -17.10 2.88 7.25
N PHE A 75 -15.88 2.36 7.42
CA PHE A 75 -15.64 0.98 7.86
C PHE A 75 -15.74 0.79 9.38
N ALA A 76 -15.42 1.82 10.17
CA ALA A 76 -15.29 1.77 11.62
C ALA A 76 -16.47 1.09 12.36
N PRO A 77 -17.77 1.31 11.98
CA PRO A 77 -18.88 0.66 12.64
C PRO A 77 -18.93 -0.86 12.51
N TYR A 78 -18.32 -1.42 11.47
CA TYR A 78 -18.38 -2.84 11.10
C TYR A 78 -17.10 -3.61 11.41
N VAL A 79 -15.99 -2.90 11.70
CA VAL A 79 -14.69 -3.54 11.99
C VAL A 79 -14.71 -4.19 13.37
N LYS A 80 -14.34 -5.47 13.41
CA LYS A 80 -14.25 -6.26 14.62
C LYS A 80 -12.97 -5.96 15.40
N LYS A 81 -13.00 -6.22 16.71
CA LYS A 81 -11.82 -6.06 17.56
C LYS A 81 -10.69 -6.99 17.09
N GLY A 82 -9.53 -6.39 16.82
CA GLY A 82 -8.33 -7.09 16.37
C GLY A 82 -8.32 -7.46 14.88
N GLN A 83 -9.37 -7.09 14.11
CA GLN A 83 -9.38 -7.31 12.67
C GLN A 83 -8.26 -6.55 12.00
N TYR A 84 -7.57 -7.19 11.06
CA TYR A 84 -6.43 -6.58 10.38
C TYR A 84 -6.85 -5.60 9.29
N ILE A 85 -6.21 -4.42 9.28
CA ILE A 85 -6.33 -3.45 8.19
C ILE A 85 -4.94 -3.15 7.64
N VAL A 86 -4.66 -3.62 6.43
CA VAL A 86 -3.37 -3.46 5.75
C VAL A 86 -3.48 -2.29 4.78
N ASN A 87 -2.83 -1.18 5.10
CA ASN A 87 -2.74 -0.05 4.17
C ASN A 87 -1.67 -0.33 3.11
N VAL A 88 -2.03 -0.21 1.85
CA VAL A 88 -1.10 -0.28 0.70
C VAL A 88 -0.98 1.06 -0.04
N GLY A 89 -1.75 2.06 0.40
CA GLY A 89 -1.67 3.43 -0.10
C GLY A 89 -0.38 4.13 0.34
N LYS A 90 0.10 5.04 -0.48
CA LYS A 90 1.30 5.86 -0.21
C LYS A 90 0.88 7.32 -0.10
N GLY A 91 1.25 7.97 1.01
CA GLY A 91 0.91 9.37 1.25
C GLY A 91 0.88 9.75 2.71
N ILE A 92 0.67 11.04 2.93
CA ILE A 92 0.48 11.68 4.24
C ILE A 92 -0.82 12.47 4.15
N GLU A 93 -1.61 12.48 5.20
CA GLU A 93 -2.83 13.29 5.23
C GLU A 93 -2.47 14.78 5.31
N GLU A 94 -3.10 15.59 4.47
CA GLU A 94 -2.71 16.99 4.25
C GLU A 94 -2.90 17.86 5.51
N ASP A 95 -4.05 17.78 6.17
CA ASP A 95 -4.38 18.67 7.29
C ASP A 95 -3.65 18.30 8.60
N THR A 96 -3.50 17.01 8.87
CA THR A 96 -2.98 16.50 10.15
C THR A 96 -1.52 16.09 10.09
N LEU A 97 -0.97 15.93 8.89
CA LEU A 97 0.35 15.36 8.61
C LEU A 97 0.54 13.94 9.15
N MET A 98 -0.55 13.23 9.42
CA MET A 98 -0.53 11.84 9.85
C MET A 98 -0.18 10.92 8.70
N THR A 99 0.55 9.84 8.99
CA THR A 99 0.65 8.71 8.05
C THR A 99 -0.71 8.04 7.90
N LEU A 100 -0.94 7.36 6.78
CA LEU A 100 -2.22 6.71 6.52
C LEU A 100 -2.56 5.62 7.56
N CYS A 101 -1.55 4.95 8.12
CA CYS A 101 -1.76 4.01 9.21
C CYS A 101 -2.21 4.70 10.51
N GLN A 102 -1.61 5.84 10.87
CA GLN A 102 -2.07 6.63 12.01
C GLN A 102 -3.51 7.12 11.83
N VAL A 103 -3.90 7.48 10.60
CA VAL A 103 -5.29 7.83 10.28
C VAL A 103 -6.21 6.63 10.53
N VAL A 104 -5.82 5.43 10.07
CA VAL A 104 -6.59 4.20 10.29
C VAL A 104 -6.72 3.89 11.79
N GLU A 105 -5.63 3.95 12.53
CA GLU A 105 -5.63 3.72 14.00
C GLU A 105 -6.48 4.73 14.77
N GLN A 106 -6.49 5.99 14.32
CA GLN A 106 -7.33 7.03 14.92
C GLN A 106 -8.83 6.78 14.70
N GLU A 107 -9.22 6.43 13.49
CA GLU A 107 -10.63 6.24 13.12
C GLU A 107 -11.17 4.86 13.54
N ILE A 108 -10.30 3.85 13.62
CA ILE A 108 -10.66 2.46 13.94
C ILE A 108 -9.73 1.92 15.04
N PRO A 109 -9.79 2.45 16.27
CA PRO A 109 -8.86 2.09 17.35
C PRO A 109 -8.93 0.62 17.79
N GLN A 110 -9.96 -0.10 17.40
CA GLN A 110 -10.12 -1.53 17.69
C GLN A 110 -9.41 -2.44 16.67
N CYS A 111 -8.93 -1.93 15.53
CA CYS A 111 -8.25 -2.74 14.51
C CYS A 111 -6.80 -3.05 14.87
N THR A 112 -6.20 -3.96 14.13
CA THR A 112 -4.76 -4.14 14.04
C THR A 112 -4.29 -3.55 12.72
N ALA A 113 -3.71 -2.35 12.77
CA ALA A 113 -3.22 -1.67 11.58
C ALA A 113 -1.87 -2.24 11.13
N ALA A 114 -1.68 -2.30 9.82
CA ALA A 114 -0.44 -2.72 9.17
C ALA A 114 -0.20 -1.88 7.91
N VAL A 115 1.05 -1.81 7.47
CA VAL A 115 1.43 -1.24 6.19
C VAL A 115 2.15 -2.28 5.34
N LEU A 116 1.80 -2.38 4.06
CA LEU A 116 2.56 -3.14 3.06
C LEU A 116 3.07 -2.16 2.01
N SER A 117 4.39 -2.04 1.88
CA SER A 117 5.01 -1.09 0.95
C SER A 117 6.34 -1.64 0.39
N GLY A 118 6.82 -1.01 -0.68
CA GLY A 118 8.03 -1.39 -1.40
C GLY A 118 7.86 -1.14 -2.91
N PRO A 119 8.83 -1.53 -3.75
CA PRO A 119 8.73 -1.47 -5.20
C PRO A 119 7.65 -2.45 -5.68
N SER A 120 6.44 -1.96 -5.88
CA SER A 120 5.25 -2.78 -6.15
C SER A 120 4.28 -2.09 -7.11
N HIS A 121 4.74 -1.84 -8.34
CA HIS A 121 3.87 -1.34 -9.40
C HIS A 121 2.73 -2.32 -9.69
N ALA A 122 1.50 -1.79 -9.77
CA ALA A 122 0.31 -2.62 -9.92
C ALA A 122 0.34 -3.47 -11.20
N GLU A 123 0.91 -2.93 -12.27
CA GLU A 123 1.06 -3.59 -13.56
C GLU A 123 1.96 -4.83 -13.46
N GLU A 124 3.04 -4.76 -12.70
CA GLU A 124 3.97 -5.86 -12.50
C GLU A 124 3.39 -6.90 -11.54
N VAL A 125 2.85 -6.46 -10.42
CA VAL A 125 2.19 -7.34 -9.44
C VAL A 125 0.99 -8.07 -10.07
N GLY A 126 0.18 -7.36 -10.86
CA GLY A 126 -0.97 -7.95 -11.56
C GLY A 126 -0.59 -9.00 -12.62
N ARG A 127 0.61 -8.91 -13.18
CA ARG A 127 1.19 -9.87 -14.14
C ARG A 127 2.06 -10.92 -13.48
N MET A 128 2.11 -10.98 -12.15
CA MET A 128 2.90 -11.94 -11.38
C MET A 128 4.41 -11.85 -11.67
N ILE A 129 4.91 -10.64 -11.97
CA ILE A 129 6.35 -10.37 -12.09
C ILE A 129 6.97 -10.37 -10.70
N PRO A 130 8.18 -10.95 -10.51
CA PRO A 130 8.84 -11.01 -9.22
C PRO A 130 8.93 -9.65 -8.54
N THR A 131 8.35 -9.58 -7.34
CA THR A 131 8.19 -8.35 -6.56
C THR A 131 8.60 -8.59 -5.11
N THR A 132 9.15 -7.59 -4.45
CA THR A 132 9.54 -7.67 -3.05
C THR A 132 8.99 -6.48 -2.28
N CYS A 133 8.29 -6.76 -1.15
CA CYS A 133 7.72 -5.75 -0.27
C CYS A 133 8.13 -5.98 1.19
N VAL A 134 7.80 -5.01 2.05
CA VAL A 134 7.89 -5.13 3.50
C VAL A 134 6.52 -4.89 4.11
N ILE A 135 6.15 -5.74 5.07
CA ILE A 135 4.98 -5.58 5.93
C ILE A 135 5.44 -5.04 7.30
N GLY A 136 4.81 -3.94 7.73
CA GLY A 136 5.06 -3.32 9.03
C GLY A 136 3.85 -3.43 9.95
N THR A 137 4.09 -3.81 11.20
CA THR A 137 3.08 -3.87 12.28
C THR A 137 3.75 -3.56 13.61
N HIS A 138 2.96 -3.26 14.66
CA HIS A 138 3.48 -3.06 16.02
C HIS A 138 3.93 -4.35 16.69
N LYS A 139 3.44 -5.52 16.26
CA LYS A 139 3.77 -6.82 16.84
C LYS A 139 4.32 -7.75 15.77
N LYS A 140 5.38 -8.46 16.13
CA LYS A 140 6.05 -9.39 15.22
C LYS A 140 5.12 -10.50 14.74
N GLU A 141 4.30 -11.03 15.63
CA GLU A 141 3.36 -12.12 15.33
C GLU A 141 2.34 -11.71 14.26
N ASP A 142 1.84 -10.46 14.34
CA ASP A 142 0.91 -9.91 13.35
C ASP A 142 1.60 -9.73 11.98
N ALA A 143 2.87 -9.28 12.00
CA ALA A 143 3.66 -9.15 10.78
C ALA A 143 3.92 -10.52 10.11
N GLU A 144 4.27 -11.55 10.87
CA GLU A 144 4.51 -12.91 10.38
C GLU A 144 3.21 -13.54 9.84
N TYR A 145 2.07 -13.32 10.50
CA TYR A 145 0.76 -13.75 10.02
C TYR A 145 0.42 -13.12 8.67
N LEU A 146 0.54 -11.80 8.56
CA LEU A 146 0.26 -11.08 7.33
C LEU A 146 1.28 -11.40 6.22
N GLN A 147 2.55 -11.60 6.56
CA GLN A 147 3.58 -12.06 5.62
C GLN A 147 3.13 -13.35 4.93
N ASN A 148 2.63 -14.32 5.66
CA ASN A 148 2.17 -15.60 5.11
C ASN A 148 0.96 -15.44 4.19
N ILE A 149 0.09 -14.44 4.44
CA ILE A 149 -1.07 -14.15 3.57
C ILE A 149 -0.64 -13.60 2.21
N PHE A 150 0.33 -12.68 2.20
CA PHE A 150 0.72 -12.00 0.96
C PHE A 150 1.83 -12.72 0.19
N MET A 151 2.70 -13.48 0.86
CA MET A 151 3.89 -14.08 0.24
C MET A 151 3.54 -15.28 -0.67
N ASN A 152 4.21 -15.35 -1.82
CA ASN A 152 4.23 -16.52 -2.70
C ASN A 152 5.56 -16.60 -3.46
N ASP A 153 5.65 -17.49 -4.47
CA ASP A 153 6.89 -17.74 -5.23
C ASP A 153 7.42 -16.52 -5.99
N VAL A 154 6.55 -15.56 -6.33
CA VAL A 154 6.91 -14.34 -7.07
C VAL A 154 6.71 -13.05 -6.27
N PHE A 155 6.10 -13.13 -5.08
CA PHE A 155 5.89 -11.97 -4.21
C PHE A 155 6.52 -12.21 -2.84
N ARG A 156 7.75 -11.69 -2.66
CA ARG A 156 8.49 -11.83 -1.41
C ARG A 156 8.10 -10.73 -0.43
N VAL A 157 7.78 -11.11 0.81
CA VAL A 157 7.44 -10.15 1.88
C VAL A 157 8.43 -10.31 3.04
N TYR A 158 9.05 -9.20 3.45
CA TYR A 158 9.83 -9.08 4.67
C TYR A 158 9.00 -8.43 5.77
N THR A 159 9.38 -8.62 7.02
CA THR A 159 8.72 -8.02 8.18
C THR A 159 9.56 -6.90 8.79
N SER A 160 8.91 -5.87 9.34
CA SER A 160 9.59 -4.78 10.07
C SER A 160 8.68 -4.24 11.19
N PRO A 161 9.23 -3.86 12.34
CA PRO A 161 8.48 -3.17 13.40
C PRO A 161 8.32 -1.67 13.13
N ASP A 162 9.08 -1.09 12.18
CA ASP A 162 9.09 0.35 11.89
C ASP A 162 8.00 0.74 10.88
N MET A 163 6.74 0.70 11.32
CA MET A 163 5.61 1.15 10.48
C MET A 163 5.77 2.61 10.03
N LEU A 164 6.30 3.47 10.93
CA LEU A 164 6.47 4.89 10.63
C LEU A 164 7.44 5.09 9.47
N GLY A 165 8.63 4.50 9.54
CA GLY A 165 9.63 4.60 8.47
C GLY A 165 9.14 4.06 7.15
N ILE A 166 8.42 2.93 7.16
CA ILE A 166 7.79 2.35 5.97
C ILE A 166 6.80 3.33 5.33
N CYS A 167 5.91 3.91 6.13
CA CYS A 167 4.92 4.88 5.64
C CYS A 167 5.58 6.15 5.08
N ILE A 168 6.57 6.70 5.77
CA ILE A 168 7.29 7.93 5.38
C ILE A 168 8.09 7.70 4.09
N GLY A 169 8.84 6.60 3.99
CA GLY A 169 9.59 6.24 2.78
C GLY A 169 8.67 6.18 1.56
N GLY A 170 7.59 5.41 1.66
CA GLY A 170 6.61 5.28 0.57
C GLY A 170 5.91 6.58 0.20
N ALA A 171 5.63 7.47 1.17
CA ALA A 171 4.97 8.75 0.92
C ALA A 171 5.89 9.76 0.22
N LEU A 172 7.13 9.91 0.70
CA LEU A 172 8.04 10.96 0.26
C LEU A 172 8.74 10.66 -1.06
N LYS A 173 8.84 9.39 -1.47
CA LYS A 173 9.45 9.04 -2.74
C LYS A 173 8.84 9.77 -3.94
N ASN A 174 7.56 10.04 -3.90
CA ASN A 174 6.86 10.69 -5.01
C ASN A 174 7.38 12.12 -5.30
N VAL A 175 7.90 12.82 -4.29
CA VAL A 175 8.56 14.12 -4.47
C VAL A 175 9.82 13.97 -5.30
N ILE A 176 10.62 12.94 -5.01
CA ILE A 176 11.85 12.66 -5.74
C ILE A 176 11.55 12.13 -7.15
N ALA A 177 10.51 11.28 -7.29
CA ALA A 177 10.05 10.79 -8.59
C ALA A 177 9.62 11.95 -9.51
N LEU A 178 8.90 12.95 -8.98
CA LEU A 178 8.54 14.14 -9.73
C LEU A 178 9.78 14.92 -10.18
N ALA A 179 10.74 15.12 -9.28
CA ALA A 179 11.99 15.82 -9.59
C ALA A 179 12.83 15.04 -10.65
N ALA A 180 12.83 13.70 -10.58
CA ALA A 180 13.48 12.86 -11.59
C ALA A 180 12.81 13.01 -12.96
N GLY A 181 11.48 13.01 -13.01
CA GLY A 181 10.73 13.25 -14.25
C GLY A 181 10.99 14.65 -14.86
N ILE A 182 11.14 15.68 -14.04
CA ILE A 182 11.55 17.02 -14.50
C ILE A 182 12.98 16.98 -15.08
N ALA A 183 13.92 16.34 -14.40
CA ALA A 183 15.29 16.21 -14.87
C ALA A 183 15.38 15.46 -16.22
N ASP A 184 14.61 14.37 -16.36
CA ASP A 184 14.51 13.63 -17.62
C ASP A 184 13.90 14.47 -18.75
N GLY A 185 12.83 15.22 -18.45
CA GLY A 185 12.19 16.13 -19.42
C GLY A 185 13.08 17.28 -19.88
N LEU A 186 14.05 17.69 -19.05
CA LEU A 186 15.07 18.69 -19.39
C LEU A 186 16.28 18.07 -20.12
N GLY A 187 16.30 16.76 -20.33
CA GLY A 187 17.38 16.07 -21.01
C GLY A 187 18.65 15.87 -20.14
N TYR A 188 18.53 15.91 -18.83
CA TYR A 188 19.65 15.59 -17.93
C TYR A 188 19.91 14.08 -17.91
N GLY A 189 21.20 13.74 -17.82
CA GLY A 189 21.66 12.35 -17.90
C GLY A 189 21.71 11.63 -16.55
N ASP A 190 22.25 10.39 -16.59
CA ASP A 190 22.30 9.46 -15.46
C ASP A 190 23.07 10.00 -14.25
N ASN A 191 24.09 10.83 -14.45
CA ASN A 191 24.82 11.47 -13.34
C ASN A 191 23.90 12.36 -12.49
N THR A 192 23.02 13.13 -13.13
CA THR A 192 22.04 13.95 -12.44
C THR A 192 21.02 13.12 -11.71
N LYS A 193 20.53 12.04 -12.34
CA LYS A 193 19.59 11.10 -11.74
C LYS A 193 20.19 10.40 -10.51
N ALA A 194 21.44 9.92 -10.61
CA ALA A 194 22.15 9.30 -9.49
C ALA A 194 22.35 10.31 -8.32
N ALA A 195 22.72 11.56 -8.61
CA ALA A 195 22.85 12.60 -7.60
C ALA A 195 21.50 12.91 -6.94
N LEU A 196 20.41 13.00 -7.72
CA LEU A 196 19.06 13.25 -7.23
C LEU A 196 18.58 12.12 -6.31
N ILE A 197 18.76 10.85 -6.69
CA ILE A 197 18.42 9.69 -5.87
C ILE A 197 19.22 9.73 -4.55
N THR A 198 20.53 9.92 -4.62
CA THR A 198 21.41 9.94 -3.45
C THR A 198 21.03 11.06 -2.48
N ARG A 199 20.77 12.26 -2.99
CA ARG A 199 20.35 13.39 -2.15
C ARG A 199 18.93 13.22 -1.66
N GLY A 200 18.02 12.71 -2.51
CA GLY A 200 16.63 12.47 -2.17
C GLY A 200 16.47 11.51 -1.01
N ILE A 201 17.13 10.35 -1.06
CA ILE A 201 17.04 9.38 0.06
C ILE A 201 17.63 9.96 1.36
N THR A 202 18.66 10.81 1.28
CA THR A 202 19.22 11.47 2.45
C THR A 202 18.21 12.42 3.11
N GLU A 203 17.45 13.19 2.33
CA GLU A 203 16.43 14.09 2.84
C GLU A 203 15.22 13.34 3.40
N ILE A 204 14.78 12.25 2.72
CA ILE A 204 13.74 11.37 3.22
C ILE A 204 14.14 10.78 4.58
N ALA A 205 15.37 10.26 4.69
CA ALA A 205 15.88 9.68 5.93
C ALA A 205 15.97 10.72 7.05
N ARG A 206 16.44 11.95 6.78
CA ARG A 206 16.47 13.02 7.78
C ARG A 206 15.09 13.31 8.38
N LEU A 207 14.08 13.46 7.51
CA LEU A 207 12.73 13.72 8.00
C LEU A 207 12.18 12.53 8.77
N GLY A 208 12.33 11.30 8.25
CA GLY A 208 11.85 10.10 8.94
C GLY A 208 12.51 9.89 10.29
N ILE A 209 13.82 10.07 10.40
CA ILE A 209 14.57 9.99 11.68
C ILE A 209 14.10 11.08 12.66
N ALA A 210 13.88 12.30 12.19
CA ALA A 210 13.35 13.39 13.02
C ALA A 210 11.94 13.09 13.55
N MET A 211 11.16 12.27 12.84
CA MET A 211 9.84 11.78 13.25
C MET A 211 9.90 10.52 14.12
N GLY A 212 11.08 9.92 14.32
CA GLY A 212 11.28 8.74 15.17
C GLY A 212 11.37 7.40 14.42
N ALA A 213 11.53 7.41 13.10
CA ALA A 213 11.72 6.19 12.30
C ALA A 213 13.15 5.63 12.44
N ASP A 214 13.30 4.33 12.18
CA ASP A 214 14.60 3.66 12.13
C ASP A 214 15.38 4.08 10.88
N PRO A 215 16.62 4.60 11.01
CA PRO A 215 17.48 4.94 9.87
C PRO A 215 17.66 3.80 8.86
N MET A 216 17.69 2.55 9.32
CA MET A 216 17.89 1.37 8.48
C MET A 216 16.72 1.12 7.53
N THR A 217 15.51 1.55 7.88
CA THR A 217 14.33 1.41 7.01
C THR A 217 14.53 2.12 5.66
N PHE A 218 15.23 3.27 5.66
CA PHE A 218 15.44 4.05 4.43
C PHE A 218 16.53 3.48 3.51
N THR A 219 17.36 2.57 4.00
CA THR A 219 18.31 1.80 3.16
C THR A 219 17.70 0.54 2.57
N GLY A 220 16.46 0.23 2.96
CA GLY A 220 15.71 -0.96 2.55
C GLY A 220 14.73 -0.72 1.40
N LEU A 221 13.74 -1.63 1.32
CA LEU A 221 12.76 -1.69 0.23
C LEU A 221 11.87 -0.46 0.11
N THR A 222 11.49 0.16 1.23
CA THR A 222 10.63 1.36 1.25
C THR A 222 11.39 2.68 1.19
N GLY A 223 12.70 2.62 1.24
CA GLY A 223 13.59 3.75 0.99
C GLY A 223 14.18 3.68 -0.41
N ILE A 224 15.43 3.21 -0.51
CA ILE A 224 16.15 3.10 -1.79
C ILE A 224 15.41 2.21 -2.78
N GLY A 225 14.87 1.07 -2.35
CA GLY A 225 14.23 0.10 -3.25
C GLY A 225 13.00 0.64 -3.98
N ASP A 226 12.17 1.45 -3.32
CA ASP A 226 10.96 2.06 -3.91
C ASP A 226 11.26 3.40 -4.61
N LEU A 227 12.48 3.92 -4.49
CA LEU A 227 12.92 5.19 -5.08
C LEU A 227 13.59 5.03 -6.45
N ILE A 228 14.23 3.88 -6.69
CA ILE A 228 14.93 3.55 -7.96
C ILE A 228 13.94 3.09 -9.01
#